data_cd841aee225743635c009d6a5e7620c7
#
_entry.id   cd841aee225743635c009d6a5e7620c7
#
_cell.length_a   1.000
_cell.length_b   1.000
_cell.length_c   1.000
_cell.angle_alpha   90.00
_cell.angle_beta   90.00
_cell.angle_gamma   90.00
#
_symmetry.space_group_name_H-M   'P 1'
#
loop_
_entity.id
_entity.type
_entity.pdbx_description
1 polymer ?
#
loop_
_entity_poly.entity_id
_entity_poly.type
_entity_poly.pdbx_seq_one_letter_code
_entity_poly.pdbx_strand_id
1 'polypeptide(L)'
;MTHRLPMPLRLPQRLHRPHVGTLPARAPSWATAVALLPALAALSACAPIGPRQHDAPVDPAVCSAGLGPAENTRLAAIEQVLRDGKPYAALAQLDAMRSEAPSVQLVRADALRRIDRPHEAAALYQQLLSGCQSAQAHHGLGLLLANQGKLAEGLTHLQAARSAAPTDVRVRNDLGYALLLAQRTEEARFELLTVLDLSPREPRASRNLVLLTMREGRPEKARELAASLGLDAATLERLGQQASQSQPPQPMPEPAPALAAPSPATVAKEPARP
;
A
#
# COMPACT_ATOMS: atom_id res chain seq x y z
N MET A 1 -21.62 -55.36 6.21
CA MET A 1 -21.48 -54.08 6.93
C MET A 1 -21.80 -53.00 5.94
N THR A 2 -22.96 -52.37 6.11
CA THR A 2 -23.67 -51.54 5.13
C THR A 2 -23.24 -50.07 5.23
N HIS A 3 -22.61 -49.55 4.16
CA HIS A 3 -22.35 -48.12 4.01
C HIS A 3 -23.63 -47.35 3.69
N ARG A 4 -24.04 -46.44 4.59
CA ARG A 4 -25.09 -45.48 4.34
C ARG A 4 -24.46 -44.18 3.79
N LEU A 5 -24.88 -43.78 2.61
CA LEU A 5 -24.62 -42.45 2.02
C LEU A 5 -25.56 -41.43 2.62
N PRO A 6 -25.12 -40.20 2.92
CA PRO A 6 -26.03 -39.12 3.35
C PRO A 6 -26.74 -38.47 2.16
N MET A 7 -28.05 -38.20 2.37
CA MET A 7 -28.97 -37.53 1.44
C MET A 7 -28.60 -36.05 1.19
N PRO A 8 -28.95 -35.51 0.00
CA PRO A 8 -28.77 -34.09 -0.28
C PRO A 8 -29.88 -33.22 0.33
N LEU A 9 -29.48 -32.10 0.93
CA LEU A 9 -30.35 -31.05 1.45
C LEU A 9 -31.11 -30.33 0.32
N ARG A 10 -32.43 -30.33 0.41
CA ARG A 10 -33.35 -29.57 -0.46
C ARG A 10 -33.34 -28.09 -0.05
N LEU A 11 -33.10 -27.21 -1.02
CA LEU A 11 -33.34 -25.77 -0.92
C LEU A 11 -34.84 -25.44 -1.08
N PRO A 12 -35.41 -24.53 -0.29
CA PRO A 12 -36.75 -24.03 -0.55
C PRO A 12 -36.73 -22.91 -1.61
N GLN A 13 -37.41 -23.16 -2.74
CA GLN A 13 -37.82 -22.12 -3.68
C GLN A 13 -39.11 -21.50 -3.14
N ARG A 14 -39.19 -20.18 -2.99
CA ARG A 14 -40.34 -19.33 -3.27
C ARG A 14 -39.94 -17.84 -3.11
N LEU A 15 -39.72 -17.19 -4.20
CA LEU A 15 -39.73 -15.73 -4.24
C LEU A 15 -41.12 -15.28 -4.73
N HIS A 16 -41.85 -14.60 -3.87
CA HIS A 16 -43.06 -13.88 -4.20
C HIS A 16 -42.71 -12.63 -5.00
N ARG A 17 -43.33 -12.49 -6.18
CA ARG A 17 -43.35 -11.23 -6.95
C ARG A 17 -44.44 -10.32 -6.37
N PRO A 18 -44.20 -9.05 -6.12
CA PRO A 18 -45.28 -8.08 -5.91
C PRO A 18 -45.81 -7.56 -7.24
N HIS A 19 -47.15 -7.49 -7.30
CA HIS A 19 -47.94 -6.94 -8.38
C HIS A 19 -47.64 -5.45 -8.61
N VAL A 20 -47.37 -5.10 -9.86
CA VAL A 20 -47.32 -3.70 -10.33
C VAL A 20 -48.77 -3.26 -10.58
N GLY A 21 -49.27 -2.39 -9.72
CA GLY A 21 -50.56 -1.71 -9.91
C GLY A 21 -50.42 -0.55 -10.88
N THR A 22 -51.14 -0.61 -11.97
CA THR A 22 -51.35 0.47 -12.94
C THR A 22 -52.31 1.52 -12.38
N LEU A 23 -51.88 2.77 -12.28
CA LEU A 23 -52.73 3.93 -12.00
C LEU A 23 -53.08 4.65 -13.30
N PRO A 24 -54.33 5.14 -13.47
CA PRO A 24 -54.75 5.77 -14.69
C PRO A 24 -54.35 7.24 -14.79
N ALA A 25 -54.04 7.63 -16.00
CA ALA A 25 -53.75 9.01 -16.38
C ALA A 25 -54.99 9.92 -16.19
N ARG A 26 -54.80 11.02 -15.49
CA ARG A 26 -55.75 12.12 -15.48
C ARG A 26 -55.02 13.38 -15.92
N ALA A 27 -55.33 13.86 -17.12
CA ALA A 27 -54.95 15.18 -17.58
C ALA A 27 -55.90 16.24 -16.98
N PRO A 28 -55.42 17.44 -16.64
CA PRO A 28 -56.21 18.64 -16.73
C PRO A 28 -55.65 19.59 -17.79
N SER A 29 -56.54 19.95 -18.70
CA SER A 29 -56.43 21.06 -19.61
C SER A 29 -56.52 22.39 -18.86
N TRP A 30 -55.56 23.30 -19.00
CA TRP A 30 -55.77 24.74 -18.94
C TRP A 30 -54.83 25.42 -19.92
N ALA A 31 -55.44 25.90 -20.99
CA ALA A 31 -54.84 26.89 -21.84
C ALA A 31 -54.94 28.27 -21.15
N THR A 32 -53.98 29.08 -21.42
CA THR A 32 -53.87 30.53 -21.56
C THR A 32 -52.81 31.13 -20.65
N ALA A 33 -51.77 31.68 -21.20
CA ALA A 33 -51.42 33.11 -21.25
C ALA A 33 -49.97 33.26 -21.70
N VAL A 34 -49.81 33.91 -22.80
CA VAL A 34 -48.58 34.42 -23.38
C VAL A 34 -48.05 35.51 -22.47
N ALA A 35 -46.77 35.39 -22.01
CA ALA A 35 -45.96 36.51 -21.55
C ALA A 35 -44.52 36.27 -22.02
N LEU A 36 -44.16 37.05 -23.01
CA LEU A 36 -42.79 37.22 -23.51
C LEU A 36 -41.89 37.83 -22.46
N LEU A 37 -40.91 37.13 -21.96
CA LEU A 37 -39.73 37.68 -21.30
C LEU A 37 -38.49 36.93 -21.83
N PRO A 38 -37.48 37.62 -22.36
CA PRO A 38 -36.24 36.99 -22.74
C PRO A 38 -35.42 36.68 -21.48
N ALA A 39 -35.49 35.43 -21.01
CA ALA A 39 -34.57 34.93 -19.99
C ALA A 39 -33.21 34.69 -20.66
N LEU A 40 -32.18 35.42 -20.19
CA LEU A 40 -30.80 35.11 -20.48
C LEU A 40 -30.52 33.65 -20.08
N ALA A 41 -30.34 32.81 -21.07
CA ALA A 41 -29.77 31.48 -20.89
C ALA A 41 -28.31 31.67 -20.56
N ALA A 42 -27.97 31.69 -19.27
CA ALA A 42 -26.63 31.39 -18.82
C ALA A 42 -26.36 29.92 -19.16
N LEU A 43 -25.76 29.69 -20.32
CA LEU A 43 -25.14 28.44 -20.69
C LEU A 43 -23.99 28.19 -19.72
N SER A 44 -24.28 27.50 -18.61
CA SER A 44 -23.26 26.79 -17.84
C SER A 44 -22.63 25.78 -18.81
N ALA A 45 -21.56 26.21 -19.46
CA ALA A 45 -20.68 25.31 -20.17
C ALA A 45 -20.06 24.37 -19.12
N CYS A 46 -20.70 23.24 -18.89
CA CYS A 46 -19.98 22.05 -18.41
C CYS A 46 -18.93 21.75 -19.49
N ALA A 47 -17.74 22.34 -19.34
CA ALA A 47 -16.61 21.90 -20.13
C ALA A 47 -16.49 20.39 -19.88
N PRO A 48 -16.53 19.54 -20.92
CA PRO A 48 -16.19 18.15 -20.73
C PRO A 48 -14.79 18.14 -20.10
N ILE A 49 -14.66 17.54 -18.90
CA ILE A 49 -13.37 17.19 -18.35
C ILE A 49 -12.82 16.23 -19.39
N GLY A 50 -11.96 16.77 -20.29
CA GLY A 50 -11.26 15.96 -21.28
C GLY A 50 -10.60 14.82 -20.52
N PRO A 51 -10.53 13.62 -21.11
CA PRO A 51 -9.81 12.54 -20.49
C PRO A 51 -8.44 13.10 -20.11
N ARG A 52 -8.12 13.07 -18.79
CA ARG A 52 -6.74 13.27 -18.36
C ARG A 52 -5.93 12.39 -19.28
N GLN A 53 -4.93 12.94 -19.96
CA GLN A 53 -3.93 12.17 -20.63
C GLN A 53 -3.29 11.25 -19.57
N HIS A 54 -3.97 10.14 -19.26
CA HIS A 54 -3.31 8.99 -18.71
C HIS A 54 -2.38 8.58 -19.83
N ASP A 55 -1.08 8.68 -19.57
CA ASP A 55 -0.03 8.24 -20.48
C ASP A 55 -0.51 6.95 -21.14
N ALA A 56 -0.60 6.96 -22.47
CA ALA A 56 -0.99 5.78 -23.23
C ALA A 56 -0.11 4.61 -22.75
N PRO A 57 -0.66 3.39 -22.65
CA PRO A 57 0.13 2.24 -22.21
C PRO A 57 1.40 2.22 -23.07
N VAL A 58 2.55 2.42 -22.43
CA VAL A 58 3.83 2.44 -23.13
C VAL A 58 4.08 1.04 -23.65
N ASP A 59 4.25 0.90 -24.95
CA ASP A 59 4.53 -0.38 -25.59
C ASP A 59 5.77 -1.02 -24.94
N PRO A 60 5.67 -2.24 -24.37
CA PRO A 60 6.81 -2.95 -23.81
C PRO A 60 8.00 -3.07 -24.79
N ALA A 61 7.74 -3.08 -26.09
CA ALA A 61 8.76 -3.09 -27.13
C ALA A 61 9.66 -1.84 -27.09
N VAL A 62 9.14 -0.69 -26.65
CA VAL A 62 9.93 0.55 -26.51
C VAL A 62 10.94 0.43 -25.36
N CYS A 63 10.61 -0.28 -24.29
CA CYS A 63 11.52 -0.52 -23.17
C CYS A 63 12.71 -1.41 -23.52
N SER A 64 12.51 -2.31 -24.44
CA SER A 64 13.55 -3.20 -24.98
C SER A 64 14.19 -2.63 -26.25
N ALA A 65 13.88 -1.39 -26.62
CA ALA A 65 14.46 -0.76 -27.78
C ALA A 65 15.99 -0.81 -27.71
N GLY A 66 16.61 -1.42 -28.71
CA GLY A 66 18.05 -1.65 -28.78
C GLY A 66 18.53 -2.99 -28.23
N LEU A 67 17.66 -3.86 -27.70
CA LEU A 67 18.01 -5.22 -27.29
C LEU A 67 17.47 -6.24 -28.29
N GLY A 68 18.35 -7.12 -28.77
CA GLY A 68 17.95 -8.31 -29.53
C GLY A 68 17.32 -9.40 -28.62
N PRO A 69 16.68 -10.44 -29.22
CA PRO A 69 16.07 -11.52 -28.44
C PRO A 69 17.05 -12.25 -27.50
N ALA A 70 18.29 -12.44 -27.92
CA ALA A 70 19.33 -13.06 -27.09
C ALA A 70 19.73 -12.17 -25.90
N GLU A 71 19.80 -10.85 -26.10
CA GLU A 71 20.11 -9.89 -25.04
C GLU A 71 18.96 -9.78 -24.03
N ASN A 72 17.71 -9.80 -24.48
CA ASN A 72 16.54 -9.86 -23.61
C ASN A 72 16.55 -11.14 -22.74
N THR A 73 16.87 -12.27 -23.32
CA THR A 73 17.01 -13.55 -22.57
C THR A 73 18.15 -13.45 -21.55
N ARG A 74 19.27 -12.83 -21.92
CA ARG A 74 20.39 -12.60 -21.01
C ARG A 74 20.00 -11.67 -19.86
N LEU A 75 19.29 -10.56 -20.16
CA LEU A 75 18.81 -9.63 -19.14
C LEU A 75 17.88 -10.34 -18.14
N ALA A 76 16.94 -11.15 -18.61
CA ALA A 76 16.05 -11.93 -17.75
C ALA A 76 16.83 -12.90 -16.82
N ALA A 77 17.91 -13.51 -17.34
CA ALA A 77 18.80 -14.35 -16.50
C ALA A 77 19.53 -13.50 -15.44
N ILE A 78 20.00 -12.30 -15.79
CA ILE A 78 20.64 -11.38 -14.85
C ILE A 78 19.65 -10.91 -13.75
N GLU A 79 18.41 -10.62 -14.14
CA GLU A 79 17.36 -10.32 -13.15
C GLU A 79 17.13 -11.49 -12.17
N GLN A 80 17.19 -12.73 -12.66
CA GLN A 80 17.11 -13.89 -11.76
C GLN A 80 18.29 -13.93 -10.79
N VAL A 81 19.53 -13.72 -11.27
CA VAL A 81 20.72 -13.61 -10.41
C VAL A 81 20.55 -12.55 -9.35
N LEU A 82 19.93 -11.40 -9.71
CA LEU A 82 19.64 -10.33 -8.77
C LEU A 82 18.55 -10.74 -7.76
N ARG A 83 17.50 -11.45 -8.20
CA ARG A 83 16.47 -12.00 -7.29
C ARG A 83 17.04 -13.00 -6.31
N ASP A 84 18.03 -13.79 -6.72
CA ASP A 84 18.75 -14.75 -5.89
C ASP A 84 19.70 -14.09 -4.86
N GLY A 85 19.71 -12.76 -4.76
CA GLY A 85 20.50 -12.02 -3.79
C GLY A 85 21.98 -11.88 -4.15
N LYS A 86 22.33 -11.94 -5.46
CA LYS A 86 23.71 -11.84 -5.95
C LYS A 86 23.94 -10.55 -6.75
N PRO A 87 23.81 -9.35 -6.14
CA PRO A 87 23.85 -8.06 -6.85
C PRO A 87 25.19 -7.77 -7.51
N TYR A 88 26.32 -8.16 -6.91
CA TYR A 88 27.65 -7.99 -7.53
C TYR A 88 27.81 -8.81 -8.81
N ALA A 89 27.32 -10.06 -8.82
CA ALA A 89 27.35 -10.90 -10.02
C ALA A 89 26.44 -10.34 -11.12
N ALA A 90 25.27 -9.80 -10.74
CA ALA A 90 24.37 -9.13 -11.66
C ALA A 90 25.06 -7.91 -12.30
N LEU A 91 25.70 -7.04 -11.54
CA LEU A 91 26.43 -5.89 -12.05
C LEU A 91 27.54 -6.27 -13.04
N ALA A 92 28.37 -7.25 -12.68
CA ALA A 92 29.45 -7.71 -13.58
C ALA A 92 28.89 -8.23 -14.93
N GLN A 93 27.73 -8.90 -14.91
CA GLN A 93 27.09 -9.37 -16.13
C GLN A 93 26.45 -8.23 -16.93
N LEU A 94 25.88 -7.21 -16.26
CA LEU A 94 25.34 -5.99 -16.90
C LEU A 94 26.46 -5.18 -17.57
N ASP A 95 27.64 -5.07 -16.92
CA ASP A 95 28.81 -4.39 -17.49
C ASP A 95 29.28 -5.07 -18.79
N ALA A 96 29.23 -6.39 -18.81
CA ALA A 96 29.56 -7.17 -20.01
C ALA A 96 28.52 -7.06 -21.14
N MET A 97 27.30 -6.57 -20.88
CA MET A 97 26.29 -6.30 -21.91
C MET A 97 26.58 -5.02 -22.70
N ARG A 98 27.23 -4.02 -22.09
CA ARG A 98 27.54 -2.71 -22.71
C ARG A 98 26.32 -2.04 -23.35
N SER A 99 25.13 -2.17 -22.74
CA SER A 99 23.88 -1.65 -23.26
C SER A 99 23.32 -0.55 -22.35
N GLU A 100 22.84 0.51 -22.97
CA GLU A 100 22.17 1.65 -22.31
C GLU A 100 20.64 1.56 -22.41
N ALA A 101 20.10 0.41 -22.82
CA ALA A 101 18.65 0.22 -22.91
C ALA A 101 17.98 0.47 -21.55
N PRO A 102 16.81 1.13 -21.49
CA PRO A 102 16.13 1.47 -20.24
C PRO A 102 15.92 0.29 -19.30
N SER A 103 15.63 -0.90 -19.83
CA SER A 103 15.48 -2.12 -19.04
C SER A 103 16.80 -2.57 -18.39
N VAL A 104 17.95 -2.41 -19.09
CA VAL A 104 19.26 -2.72 -18.52
C VAL A 104 19.64 -1.73 -17.43
N GLN A 105 19.38 -0.44 -17.65
CA GLN A 105 19.64 0.61 -16.66
C GLN A 105 18.78 0.43 -15.40
N LEU A 106 17.53 -0.02 -15.54
CA LEU A 106 16.68 -0.33 -14.41
C LEU A 106 17.27 -1.45 -13.53
N VAL A 107 17.68 -2.57 -14.15
CA VAL A 107 18.26 -3.70 -13.43
C VAL A 107 19.59 -3.29 -12.78
N ARG A 108 20.38 -2.42 -13.44
CA ARG A 108 21.60 -1.84 -12.88
C ARG A 108 21.29 -0.99 -11.65
N ALA A 109 20.29 -0.12 -11.71
CA ALA A 109 19.85 0.70 -10.57
C ALA A 109 19.42 -0.16 -9.40
N ASP A 110 18.64 -1.22 -9.65
CA ASP A 110 18.21 -2.18 -8.62
C ASP A 110 19.40 -2.90 -7.97
N ALA A 111 20.40 -3.28 -8.76
CA ALA A 111 21.60 -3.92 -8.25
C ALA A 111 22.43 -2.95 -7.39
N LEU A 112 22.63 -1.72 -7.85
CA LEU A 112 23.34 -0.66 -7.13
C LEU A 112 22.68 -0.33 -5.79
N ARG A 113 21.35 -0.22 -5.78
CA ARG A 113 20.56 -0.01 -4.55
C ARG A 113 20.82 -1.11 -3.51
N ARG A 114 20.95 -2.37 -3.97
CA ARG A 114 21.17 -3.53 -3.08
C ARG A 114 22.58 -3.66 -2.53
N ILE A 115 23.57 -3.00 -3.13
CA ILE A 115 24.96 -2.96 -2.64
C ILE A 115 25.31 -1.63 -1.96
N ASP A 116 24.29 -0.88 -1.57
CA ASP A 116 24.43 0.41 -0.86
C ASP A 116 25.23 1.45 -1.64
N ARG A 117 24.95 1.56 -2.97
CA ARG A 117 25.42 2.65 -3.84
C ARG A 117 24.25 3.58 -4.21
N PRO A 118 23.65 4.29 -3.21
CA PRO A 118 22.36 4.96 -3.38
C PRO A 118 22.41 6.13 -4.35
N HIS A 119 23.50 6.86 -4.43
CA HIS A 119 23.63 8.01 -5.34
C HIS A 119 23.57 7.59 -6.80
N GLU A 120 24.27 6.52 -7.14
CA GLU A 120 24.29 6.01 -8.51
C GLU A 120 22.94 5.37 -8.88
N ALA A 121 22.36 4.61 -7.96
CA ALA A 121 21.03 4.06 -8.16
C ALA A 121 19.99 5.18 -8.38
N ALA A 122 20.02 6.25 -7.56
CA ALA A 122 19.11 7.38 -7.69
C ALA A 122 19.23 8.06 -9.06
N ALA A 123 20.46 8.30 -9.51
CA ALA A 123 20.70 8.93 -10.82
C ALA A 123 20.08 8.14 -11.97
N LEU A 124 20.25 6.80 -11.96
CA LEU A 124 19.65 5.94 -12.97
C LEU A 124 18.13 5.90 -12.88
N TYR A 125 17.55 5.75 -11.68
CA TYR A 125 16.10 5.81 -11.53
C TYR A 125 15.52 7.14 -12.02
N GLN A 126 16.16 8.27 -11.67
CA GLN A 126 15.70 9.60 -12.10
C GLN A 126 15.66 9.74 -13.64
N GLN A 127 16.62 9.20 -14.35
CA GLN A 127 16.63 9.18 -15.82
C GLN A 127 15.46 8.37 -16.42
N LEU A 128 14.94 7.40 -15.67
CA LEU A 128 13.88 6.48 -16.11
C LEU A 128 12.47 6.93 -15.72
N LEU A 129 12.29 8.02 -14.95
CA LEU A 129 11.00 8.46 -14.44
C LEU A 129 9.99 8.86 -15.52
N SER A 130 10.46 9.32 -16.68
CA SER A 130 9.61 9.77 -17.79
C SER A 130 9.46 8.76 -18.93
N GLY A 131 9.99 7.55 -18.77
CA GLY A 131 10.00 6.55 -19.83
C GLY A 131 9.09 5.36 -19.56
N CYS A 132 9.25 4.35 -20.41
CA CYS A 132 8.53 3.08 -20.31
C CYS A 132 8.78 2.31 -18.99
N GLN A 133 9.87 2.61 -18.28
CA GLN A 133 10.21 2.03 -16.97
C GLN A 133 9.79 2.92 -15.81
N SER A 134 8.94 3.94 -16.04
CA SER A 134 8.65 4.95 -15.02
C SER A 134 8.03 4.34 -13.75
N ALA A 135 7.11 3.38 -13.88
CA ALA A 135 6.51 2.69 -12.74
C ALA A 135 7.57 2.00 -11.86
N GLN A 136 8.48 1.25 -12.49
CA GLN A 136 9.54 0.53 -11.80
C GLN A 136 10.62 1.47 -11.25
N ALA A 137 10.93 2.55 -11.98
CA ALA A 137 11.85 3.59 -11.52
C ALA A 137 11.30 4.33 -10.30
N HIS A 138 10.02 4.71 -10.32
CA HIS A 138 9.33 5.26 -9.15
C HIS A 138 9.36 4.29 -7.98
N HIS A 139 9.08 3.01 -8.21
CA HIS A 139 9.15 1.98 -7.16
C HIS A 139 10.55 1.89 -6.56
N GLY A 140 11.59 1.74 -7.39
CA GLY A 140 12.99 1.66 -6.94
C GLY A 140 13.46 2.89 -6.17
N LEU A 141 13.11 4.10 -6.66
CA LEU A 141 13.46 5.36 -6.01
C LEU A 141 12.70 5.53 -4.68
N GLY A 142 11.43 5.13 -4.64
CA GLY A 142 10.64 5.12 -3.41
C GLY A 142 11.23 4.24 -2.31
N LEU A 143 11.66 3.03 -2.67
CA LEU A 143 12.35 2.12 -1.73
C LEU A 143 13.70 2.69 -1.27
N LEU A 144 14.44 3.29 -2.18
CA LEU A 144 15.74 3.89 -1.88
C LEU A 144 15.59 5.04 -0.86
N LEU A 145 14.65 5.95 -1.09
CA LEU A 145 14.37 7.07 -0.21
C LEU A 145 13.85 6.61 1.17
N ALA A 146 12.95 5.64 1.20
CA ALA A 146 12.47 5.06 2.46
C ALA A 146 13.60 4.45 3.28
N ASN A 147 14.54 3.74 2.64
CA ASN A 147 15.71 3.17 3.31
C ASN A 147 16.68 4.24 3.83
N GLN A 148 16.72 5.43 3.23
CA GLN A 148 17.49 6.58 3.70
C GLN A 148 16.79 7.37 4.82
N GLY A 149 15.63 6.91 5.32
CA GLY A 149 14.83 7.61 6.32
C GLY A 149 13.95 8.74 5.75
N LYS A 150 14.00 8.98 4.45
CA LYS A 150 13.16 9.97 3.74
C LYS A 150 11.79 9.38 3.38
N LEU A 151 11.07 8.90 4.41
CA LEU A 151 9.86 8.11 4.22
C LEU A 151 8.76 8.87 3.46
N ALA A 152 8.58 10.18 3.72
CA ALA A 152 7.56 10.98 3.06
C ALA A 152 7.81 11.11 1.54
N GLU A 153 9.06 11.38 1.15
CA GLU A 153 9.47 11.43 -0.25
C GLU A 153 9.33 10.03 -0.90
N GLY A 154 9.76 8.99 -0.18
CA GLY A 154 9.61 7.59 -0.62
C GLY A 154 8.16 7.20 -0.90
N LEU A 155 7.23 7.61 -0.02
CA LEU A 155 5.79 7.37 -0.19
C LEU A 155 5.25 8.06 -1.45
N THR A 156 5.68 9.29 -1.76
CA THR A 156 5.27 9.98 -2.99
C THR A 156 5.63 9.17 -4.23
N HIS A 157 6.85 8.63 -4.28
CA HIS A 157 7.28 7.80 -5.39
C HIS A 157 6.58 6.45 -5.42
N LEU A 158 6.38 5.76 -4.28
CA LEU A 158 5.64 4.50 -4.22
C LEU A 158 4.17 4.67 -4.66
N GLN A 159 3.53 5.79 -4.32
CA GLN A 159 2.17 6.10 -4.79
C GLN A 159 2.12 6.35 -6.30
N ALA A 160 3.13 7.03 -6.86
CA ALA A 160 3.26 7.20 -8.31
C ALA A 160 3.43 5.84 -9.01
N ALA A 161 4.30 4.98 -8.48
CA ALA A 161 4.48 3.62 -8.99
C ALA A 161 3.17 2.81 -8.97
N ARG A 162 2.42 2.85 -7.85
CA ARG A 162 1.12 2.20 -7.73
C ARG A 162 0.10 2.74 -8.71
N SER A 163 0.11 4.05 -8.98
CA SER A 163 -0.80 4.67 -9.95
C SER A 163 -0.49 4.22 -11.38
N ALA A 164 0.80 4.06 -11.71
CA ALA A 164 1.25 3.60 -13.04
C ALA A 164 1.12 2.07 -13.22
N ALA A 165 1.23 1.29 -12.13
CA ALA A 165 1.12 -0.17 -12.15
C ALA A 165 0.16 -0.67 -11.05
N PRO A 166 -1.17 -0.47 -11.20
CA PRO A 166 -2.15 -0.67 -10.12
C PRO A 166 -2.36 -2.13 -9.72
N THR A 167 -1.91 -3.09 -10.49
CA THR A 167 -2.01 -4.54 -10.21
C THR A 167 -0.66 -5.19 -9.87
N ASP A 168 0.43 -4.42 -9.82
CA ASP A 168 1.73 -4.97 -9.40
C ASP A 168 1.73 -5.22 -7.89
N VAL A 169 1.70 -6.51 -7.52
CA VAL A 169 1.64 -6.95 -6.10
C VAL A 169 2.88 -6.52 -5.31
N ARG A 170 4.04 -6.36 -5.96
CA ARG A 170 5.28 -5.93 -5.29
C ARG A 170 5.19 -4.46 -4.91
N VAL A 171 4.77 -3.62 -5.87
CA VAL A 171 4.58 -2.18 -5.66
C VAL A 171 3.57 -1.93 -4.53
N ARG A 172 2.42 -2.60 -4.57
CA ARG A 172 1.38 -2.46 -3.53
C ARG A 172 1.85 -2.95 -2.17
N ASN A 173 2.54 -4.10 -2.11
CA ASN A 173 3.07 -4.60 -0.85
C ASN A 173 4.07 -3.63 -0.23
N ASP A 174 4.98 -3.09 -1.03
CA ASP A 174 6.03 -2.21 -0.55
C ASP A 174 5.46 -0.83 -0.17
N LEU A 175 4.44 -0.33 -0.90
CA LEU A 175 3.66 0.84 -0.50
C LEU A 175 2.91 0.58 0.83
N GLY A 176 2.24 -0.57 0.96
CA GLY A 176 1.55 -0.96 2.19
C GLY A 176 2.49 -0.99 3.40
N TYR A 177 3.69 -1.54 3.23
CA TYR A 177 4.70 -1.54 4.29
C TYR A 177 5.22 -0.13 4.62
N ALA A 178 5.48 0.71 3.62
CA ALA A 178 5.90 2.09 3.83
C ALA A 178 4.82 2.93 4.53
N LEU A 179 3.54 2.72 4.18
CA LEU A 179 2.39 3.33 4.85
C LEU A 179 2.27 2.88 6.32
N LEU A 180 2.54 1.59 6.60
CA LEU A 180 2.59 1.06 7.97
C LEU A 180 3.70 1.74 8.78
N LEU A 181 4.88 1.96 8.20
CA LEU A 181 5.97 2.70 8.85
C LEU A 181 5.60 4.17 9.09
N ALA A 182 4.83 4.77 8.20
CA ALA A 182 4.31 6.13 8.33
C ALA A 182 3.08 6.25 9.24
N GLN A 183 2.66 5.16 9.90
CA GLN A 183 1.47 5.08 10.76
C GLN A 183 0.14 5.39 10.03
N ARG A 184 0.12 5.32 8.70
CA ARG A 184 -1.08 5.47 7.86
C ARG A 184 -1.79 4.11 7.75
N THR A 185 -2.34 3.67 8.87
CA THR A 185 -2.79 2.28 9.13
C THR A 185 -3.87 1.81 8.16
N GLU A 186 -4.91 2.62 7.92
CA GLU A 186 -6.02 2.23 7.05
C GLU A 186 -5.59 2.12 5.58
N GLU A 187 -4.73 3.03 5.13
CA GLU A 187 -4.19 2.97 3.78
C GLU A 187 -3.25 1.77 3.60
N ALA A 188 -2.41 1.49 4.61
CA ALA A 188 -1.57 0.30 4.63
C ALA A 188 -2.41 -0.98 4.52
N ARG A 189 -3.48 -1.06 5.30
CA ARG A 189 -4.43 -2.19 5.29
C ARG A 189 -5.05 -2.37 3.91
N PHE A 190 -5.52 -1.28 3.29
CA PHE A 190 -6.12 -1.33 1.96
C PHE A 190 -5.15 -1.90 0.92
N GLU A 191 -3.91 -1.41 0.89
CA GLU A 191 -2.91 -1.89 -0.08
C GLU A 191 -2.57 -3.37 0.16
N LEU A 192 -2.37 -3.79 1.42
CA LEU A 192 -2.02 -5.17 1.77
C LEU A 192 -3.17 -6.16 1.49
N LEU A 193 -4.41 -5.79 1.78
CA LEU A 193 -5.58 -6.61 1.44
C LEU A 193 -5.72 -6.73 -0.08
N THR A 194 -5.54 -5.63 -0.83
CA THR A 194 -5.57 -5.68 -2.29
C THR A 194 -4.48 -6.62 -2.85
N VAL A 195 -3.30 -6.68 -2.22
CA VAL A 195 -2.28 -7.67 -2.61
C VAL A 195 -2.79 -9.09 -2.41
N LEU A 196 -3.45 -9.38 -1.28
CA LEU A 196 -3.97 -10.73 -1.00
C LEU A 196 -5.15 -11.09 -1.91
N ASP A 197 -5.96 -10.12 -2.34
CA ASP A 197 -6.99 -10.35 -3.36
C ASP A 197 -6.39 -10.68 -4.74
N LEU A 198 -5.30 -10.00 -5.12
CA LEU A 198 -4.58 -10.25 -6.37
C LEU A 198 -3.72 -11.53 -6.32
N SER A 199 -3.16 -11.83 -5.17
CA SER A 199 -2.26 -12.96 -4.92
C SER A 199 -2.48 -13.53 -3.50
N PRO A 200 -3.43 -14.46 -3.32
CA PRO A 200 -3.85 -14.94 -2.00
C PRO A 200 -2.76 -15.61 -1.15
N ARG A 201 -1.64 -15.97 -1.75
CA ARG A 201 -0.51 -16.62 -1.06
C ARG A 201 0.75 -15.76 -1.06
N GLU A 202 0.62 -14.42 -1.16
CA GLU A 202 1.80 -13.54 -1.12
C GLU A 202 2.36 -13.46 0.32
N PRO A 203 3.52 -14.07 0.60
CA PRO A 203 4.00 -14.22 1.97
C PRO A 203 4.38 -12.88 2.63
N ARG A 204 4.78 -11.88 1.82
CA ARG A 204 5.15 -10.56 2.33
C ARG A 204 3.92 -9.80 2.81
N ALA A 205 2.87 -9.78 2.00
CA ALA A 205 1.62 -9.12 2.37
C ALA A 205 0.97 -9.76 3.59
N SER A 206 0.98 -11.10 3.66
CA SER A 206 0.52 -11.84 4.84
C SER A 206 1.24 -11.40 6.12
N ARG A 207 2.58 -11.37 6.09
CA ARG A 207 3.39 -10.92 7.24
C ARG A 207 3.15 -9.45 7.59
N ASN A 208 3.08 -8.58 6.58
CA ASN A 208 2.87 -7.15 6.79
C ASN A 208 1.49 -6.86 7.38
N LEU A 209 0.44 -7.60 6.97
CA LEU A 209 -0.91 -7.43 7.51
C LEU A 209 -1.00 -7.92 8.96
N VAL A 210 -0.32 -9.02 9.32
CA VAL A 210 -0.21 -9.48 10.71
C VAL A 210 0.57 -8.47 11.55
N LEU A 211 1.70 -7.95 11.05
CA LEU A 211 2.48 -6.90 11.73
C LEU A 211 1.64 -5.64 11.98
N LEU A 212 0.88 -5.20 10.98
CA LEU A 212 -0.06 -4.08 11.10
C LEU A 212 -1.04 -4.32 12.24
N THR A 213 -1.68 -5.50 12.28
CA THR A 213 -2.66 -5.86 13.31
C THR A 213 -2.06 -5.91 14.71
N MET A 214 -0.80 -6.35 14.83
CA MET A 214 -0.06 -6.30 16.11
C MET A 214 0.21 -4.87 16.56
N ARG A 215 0.63 -3.97 15.64
CA ARG A 215 0.89 -2.56 15.95
C ARG A 215 -0.37 -1.77 16.33
N GLU A 216 -1.53 -2.25 15.95
CA GLU A 216 -2.81 -1.70 16.39
C GLU A 216 -3.19 -2.14 17.82
N GLY A 217 -2.33 -2.88 18.52
CA GLY A 217 -2.60 -3.39 19.85
C GLY A 217 -3.61 -4.54 19.89
N ARG A 218 -3.73 -5.30 18.80
CA ARG A 218 -4.69 -6.42 18.66
C ARG A 218 -3.96 -7.77 18.49
N PRO A 219 -3.16 -8.23 19.49
CA PRO A 219 -2.31 -9.41 19.35
C PRO A 219 -3.09 -10.71 19.15
N GLU A 220 -4.28 -10.88 19.79
CA GLU A 220 -5.12 -12.06 19.59
C GLU A 220 -5.60 -12.16 18.15
N LYS A 221 -6.11 -11.04 17.63
CA LYS A 221 -6.56 -10.97 16.23
C LYS A 221 -5.42 -11.19 15.23
N ALA A 222 -4.23 -10.75 15.59
CA ALA A 222 -3.04 -11.02 14.78
C ALA A 222 -2.67 -12.51 14.76
N ARG A 223 -2.85 -13.24 15.87
CA ARG A 223 -2.65 -14.71 15.95
C ARG A 223 -3.67 -15.45 15.09
N GLU A 224 -4.95 -15.11 15.20
CA GLU A 224 -6.03 -15.69 14.39
C GLU A 224 -5.75 -15.47 12.88
N LEU A 225 -5.38 -14.24 12.53
CA LEU A 225 -5.03 -13.87 11.16
C LEU A 225 -3.81 -14.63 10.66
N ALA A 226 -2.75 -14.76 11.47
CA ALA A 226 -1.55 -15.51 11.12
C ALA A 226 -1.88 -16.98 10.84
N ALA A 227 -2.71 -17.59 11.68
CA ALA A 227 -3.16 -18.98 11.49
C ALA A 227 -3.96 -19.13 10.19
N SER A 228 -4.89 -18.21 9.89
CA SER A 228 -5.68 -18.22 8.65
C SER A 228 -4.85 -18.03 7.39
N LEU A 229 -3.75 -17.27 7.49
CA LEU A 229 -2.80 -17.01 6.40
C LEU A 229 -1.67 -18.06 6.32
N GLY A 230 -1.66 -19.07 7.21
CA GLY A 230 -0.68 -20.15 7.21
C GLY A 230 0.72 -19.72 7.67
N LEU A 231 0.84 -18.68 8.50
CA LEU A 231 2.13 -18.29 9.09
C LEU A 231 2.48 -19.17 10.29
N ASP A 232 3.73 -19.60 10.34
CA ASP A 232 4.25 -20.40 11.45
C ASP A 232 4.47 -19.61 12.74
N ALA A 233 4.57 -20.29 13.88
CA ALA A 233 4.75 -19.69 15.20
C ALA A 233 6.05 -18.87 15.30
N ALA A 234 7.13 -19.31 14.68
CA ALA A 234 8.41 -18.61 14.70
C ALA A 234 8.33 -17.26 13.93
N THR A 235 7.58 -17.23 12.84
CA THR A 235 7.32 -16.00 12.10
C THR A 235 6.45 -15.05 12.93
N LEU A 236 5.41 -15.55 13.58
CA LEU A 236 4.53 -14.78 14.44
C LEU A 236 5.31 -14.13 15.61
N GLU A 237 6.19 -14.87 16.25
CA GLU A 237 7.05 -14.37 17.34
C GLU A 237 7.96 -13.23 16.85
N ARG A 238 8.63 -13.40 15.71
CA ARG A 238 9.47 -12.35 15.10
C ARG A 238 8.68 -11.08 14.79
N LEU A 239 7.46 -11.23 14.28
CA LEU A 239 6.57 -10.08 14.01
C LEU A 239 6.16 -9.38 15.31
N GLY A 240 5.92 -10.13 16.39
CA GLY A 240 5.65 -9.56 17.72
C GLY A 240 6.83 -8.73 18.25
N GLN A 241 8.05 -9.25 18.15
CA GLN A 241 9.26 -8.52 18.51
C GLN A 241 9.43 -7.25 17.65
N GLN A 242 9.20 -7.34 16.33
CA GLN A 242 9.26 -6.19 15.44
C GLN A 242 8.18 -5.14 15.76
N ALA A 243 6.99 -5.55 16.13
CA ALA A 243 5.91 -4.64 16.52
C ALA A 243 6.28 -3.85 17.77
N SER A 244 6.87 -4.52 18.78
CA SER A 244 7.29 -3.91 20.05
C SER A 244 8.44 -2.91 19.88
N GLN A 245 9.42 -3.21 19.02
CA GLN A 245 10.58 -2.34 18.78
C GLN A 245 10.22 -1.04 18.06
N SER A 246 9.14 -1.02 17.30
CA SER A 246 8.72 0.13 16.50
C SER A 246 7.68 1.01 17.19
N GLN A 247 7.30 0.67 18.44
CA GLN A 247 6.40 1.47 19.23
C GLN A 247 7.20 2.65 19.81
N PRO A 248 6.74 3.92 19.68
CA PRO A 248 7.39 5.01 20.38
C PRO A 248 7.42 4.69 21.87
N PRO A 249 8.47 5.07 22.62
CA PRO A 249 8.55 4.81 24.05
C PRO A 249 7.25 5.31 24.69
N GLN A 250 6.54 4.41 25.39
CA GLN A 250 5.35 4.81 26.13
C GLN A 250 5.75 5.90 27.10
N PRO A 251 5.00 7.01 27.22
CA PRO A 251 5.29 8.00 28.24
C PRO A 251 5.40 7.26 29.56
N MET A 252 6.51 7.46 30.26
CA MET A 252 6.71 6.87 31.59
C MET A 252 5.49 7.23 32.44
N PRO A 253 4.91 6.28 33.19
CA PRO A 253 3.81 6.59 34.08
C PRO A 253 4.23 7.78 34.94
N GLU A 254 3.41 8.82 34.94
CA GLU A 254 3.64 10.02 35.72
C GLU A 254 3.96 9.58 37.17
N PRO A 255 5.06 10.03 37.80
CA PRO A 255 5.37 9.61 39.15
C PRO A 255 4.16 9.95 40.01
N ALA A 256 3.66 8.95 40.76
CA ALA A 256 2.51 9.12 41.65
C ALA A 256 2.71 10.41 42.46
N PRO A 257 1.70 11.27 42.60
CA PRO A 257 1.83 12.52 43.33
C PRO A 257 2.45 12.21 44.70
N ALA A 258 3.59 12.81 44.99
CA ALA A 258 4.30 12.63 46.23
C ALA A 258 3.27 12.89 47.34
N LEU A 259 3.05 11.86 48.19
CA LEU A 259 2.21 12.00 49.39
C LEU A 259 2.64 13.29 50.05
N ALA A 260 1.71 14.28 50.10
CA ALA A 260 1.96 15.56 50.75
C ALA A 260 2.54 15.31 52.12
N ALA A 261 3.75 15.82 52.35
CA ALA A 261 4.39 15.77 53.65
C ALA A 261 3.41 16.36 54.70
N PRO A 262 3.24 15.74 55.87
CA PRO A 262 2.36 16.27 56.89
C PRO A 262 2.85 17.68 57.25
N SER A 263 1.90 18.65 57.22
CA SER A 263 2.15 20.03 57.63
C SER A 263 2.76 20.04 59.05
N PRO A 264 3.79 20.86 59.30
CA PRO A 264 4.37 20.99 60.62
C PRO A 264 3.27 21.45 61.61
N ALA A 265 3.04 20.64 62.62
CA ALA A 265 2.11 20.98 63.71
C ALA A 265 2.50 22.31 64.33
N THR A 266 1.54 23.23 64.39
CA THR A 266 1.65 24.50 65.06
C THR A 266 2.01 24.27 66.53
N VAL A 267 3.23 24.63 66.91
CA VAL A 267 3.69 24.56 68.30
C VAL A 267 2.82 25.56 69.08
N ALA A 268 1.95 25.04 69.90
CA ALA A 268 1.16 25.87 70.86
C ALA A 268 2.09 26.53 71.85
N LYS A 269 2.05 27.84 71.87
CA LYS A 269 2.80 28.70 72.82
C LYS A 269 2.21 28.46 74.23
N GLU A 270 3.05 27.90 75.10
CA GLU A 270 2.72 27.68 76.50
C GLU A 270 2.54 29.02 77.22
N PRO A 271 1.43 29.23 78.01
CA PRO A 271 1.26 30.46 78.73
C PRO A 271 2.17 30.51 79.99
N ALA A 272 2.90 31.65 80.16
CA ALA A 272 3.68 31.93 81.35
C ALA A 272 2.84 31.95 82.61
N ARG A 273 3.21 31.22 83.63
CA ARG A 273 2.68 31.29 84.96
C ARG A 273 3.37 32.35 85.82
N PRO A 274 2.68 32.93 86.85
CA PRO A 274 3.06 34.11 87.56
C PRO A 274 4.23 33.95 88.52
#